data_0fb395f775cef8351e494092eb041d17
#
_entry.id   0fb395f775cef8351e494092eb041d17
#
_cell.length_a   1.000
_cell.length_b   1.000
_cell.length_c   1.000
_cell.angle_alpha   90.00
_cell.angle_beta   90.00
_cell.angle_gamma   90.00
#
_symmetry.space_group_name_H-M   'P 1'
#
loop_
_entity.id
_entity.type
_entity.pdbx_description
1 polymer ?
#
loop_
_entity_poly.entity_id
_entity_poly.type
_entity_poly.pdbx_seq_one_letter_code
_entity_poly.pdbx_strand_id
1 'polypeptide(L)'
;HNEPATALIESNILMPIRVLESISSLDAVFINCGTSLPPNTSLYAYTKQKANELAAAIIDKVCGKYIELKLEHFYGAFDGDDKFTSMVIRRCLSNQPVKLTSGLQQRDFLYIKDLLTAFDCIISNVNNFPKFHSIEVGSGEAISIREYVDTVKNITKSNSIIEFGVVKERVNELMYSCADIAELEKIGWKREFSLVDALTEIIEEEGK
;
A
#
# COMPACT_ATOMS: atom_id res chain seq x y z
N HIS A 1 5.91 -8.59 -11.16
CA HIS A 1 4.74 -8.16 -11.94
C HIS A 1 5.08 -8.33 -13.43
N ASN A 2 4.51 -9.37 -14.06
CA ASN A 2 4.64 -9.63 -15.49
C ASN A 2 3.33 -9.26 -16.23
N GLU A 3 2.60 -8.29 -15.72
CA GLU A 3 1.35 -7.84 -16.34
C GLU A 3 1.65 -7.14 -17.67
N PRO A 4 0.89 -7.43 -18.73
CA PRO A 4 1.04 -6.73 -19.99
C PRO A 4 0.83 -5.22 -19.83
N ALA A 5 1.61 -4.41 -20.54
CA ALA A 5 1.49 -2.95 -20.46
C ALA A 5 0.06 -2.46 -20.77
N THR A 6 -0.64 -3.12 -21.73
CA THR A 6 -2.03 -2.82 -22.06
C THR A 6 -2.97 -3.04 -20.90
N ALA A 7 -2.82 -4.13 -20.13
CA ALA A 7 -3.63 -4.40 -18.95
C ALA A 7 -3.43 -3.34 -17.85
N LEU A 8 -2.18 -2.90 -17.63
CA LEU A 8 -1.87 -1.81 -16.70
C LEU A 8 -2.47 -0.47 -17.16
N ILE A 9 -2.43 -0.17 -18.46
CA ILE A 9 -3.04 1.04 -19.01
C ILE A 9 -4.56 0.99 -18.83
N GLU A 10 -5.20 -0.13 -19.16
CA GLU A 10 -6.64 -0.30 -19.02
C GLU A 10 -7.11 -0.17 -17.58
N SER A 11 -6.45 -0.87 -16.64
CA SER A 11 -6.85 -0.89 -15.23
C SER A 11 -6.46 0.38 -14.48
N ASN A 12 -5.25 0.91 -14.71
CA ASN A 12 -4.72 2.00 -13.90
C ASN A 12 -4.99 3.39 -14.50
N ILE A 13 -5.21 3.51 -15.81
CA ILE A 13 -5.45 4.80 -16.48
C ILE A 13 -6.87 4.89 -17.00
N LEU A 14 -7.27 4.01 -17.93
CA LEU A 14 -8.54 4.14 -18.62
C LEU A 14 -9.74 3.94 -17.70
N MET A 15 -9.68 2.96 -16.79
CA MET A 15 -10.79 2.70 -15.87
C MET A 15 -11.04 3.89 -14.93
N PRO A 16 -10.05 4.44 -14.19
CA PRO A 16 -10.28 5.61 -13.35
C PRO A 16 -10.80 6.83 -14.12
N ILE A 17 -10.27 7.09 -15.32
CA ILE A 17 -10.74 8.22 -16.14
C ILE A 17 -12.18 8.02 -16.60
N ARG A 18 -12.55 6.82 -17.06
CA ARG A 18 -13.94 6.51 -17.44
C ARG A 18 -14.92 6.64 -16.26
N VAL A 19 -14.51 6.22 -15.05
CA VAL A 19 -15.32 6.43 -13.84
C VAL A 19 -15.53 7.93 -13.61
N LEU A 20 -14.46 8.71 -13.65
CA LEU A 20 -14.50 10.15 -13.44
C LEU A 20 -15.38 10.87 -14.49
N GLU A 21 -15.28 10.50 -15.77
CA GLU A 21 -16.14 10.99 -16.82
C GLU A 21 -17.61 10.60 -16.63
N SER A 22 -17.88 9.37 -16.19
CA SER A 22 -19.24 8.87 -15.96
C SER A 22 -19.96 9.60 -14.83
N ILE A 23 -19.23 10.08 -13.82
CA ILE A 23 -19.78 10.86 -12.71
C ILE A 23 -19.66 12.36 -12.93
N SER A 24 -19.24 12.81 -14.11
CA SER A 24 -18.89 14.22 -14.38
C SER A 24 -20.03 15.23 -14.12
N SER A 25 -21.29 14.81 -14.27
CA SER A 25 -22.48 15.62 -13.98
C SER A 25 -23.05 15.42 -12.57
N LEU A 26 -22.43 14.55 -11.77
CA LEU A 26 -22.89 14.22 -10.42
C LEU A 26 -22.05 14.95 -9.37
N ASP A 27 -22.67 15.35 -8.28
CA ASP A 27 -21.96 15.78 -7.07
C ASP A 27 -21.51 14.53 -6.28
N ALA A 28 -20.54 13.84 -6.86
CA ALA A 28 -20.02 12.58 -6.32
C ALA A 28 -18.53 12.70 -5.99
N VAL A 29 -18.06 11.86 -5.07
CA VAL A 29 -16.64 11.76 -4.72
C VAL A 29 -16.10 10.46 -5.27
N PHE A 30 -15.06 10.55 -6.10
CA PHE A 30 -14.30 9.39 -6.53
C PHE A 30 -12.99 9.28 -5.73
N ILE A 31 -12.89 8.26 -4.90
CA ILE A 31 -11.68 7.93 -4.14
C ILE A 31 -10.92 6.86 -4.93
N ASN A 32 -9.74 7.21 -5.42
CA ASN A 32 -8.89 6.33 -6.21
C ASN A 32 -7.72 5.80 -5.36
N CYS A 33 -7.54 4.47 -5.35
CA CYS A 33 -6.39 3.84 -4.71
C CYS A 33 -5.15 3.98 -5.59
N GLY A 34 -4.32 4.96 -5.29
CA GLY A 34 -3.02 5.21 -5.89
C GLY A 34 -1.90 4.36 -5.29
N THR A 35 -0.68 4.84 -5.37
CA THR A 35 0.51 4.20 -4.79
C THR A 35 1.51 5.25 -4.34
N SER A 36 2.24 4.96 -3.25
CA SER A 36 3.39 5.75 -2.78
C SER A 36 4.63 5.55 -3.65
N LEU A 37 4.67 4.47 -4.45
CA LEU A 37 5.85 4.14 -5.26
C LEU A 37 6.18 5.24 -6.29
N PRO A 38 7.43 5.72 -6.36
CA PRO A 38 7.88 6.62 -7.40
C PRO A 38 7.69 6.02 -8.81
N PRO A 39 7.34 6.83 -9.83
CA PRO A 39 6.98 6.34 -11.17
C PRO A 39 8.11 5.60 -11.90
N ASN A 40 9.35 5.86 -11.54
CA ASN A 40 10.52 5.21 -12.13
C ASN A 40 10.81 3.81 -11.55
N THR A 41 10.05 3.36 -10.56
CA THR A 41 10.25 2.04 -9.94
C THR A 41 9.65 0.91 -10.76
N SER A 42 8.54 1.16 -11.45
CA SER A 42 7.85 0.16 -12.27
C SER A 42 6.83 0.79 -13.23
N LEU A 43 6.44 0.05 -14.26
CA LEU A 43 5.36 0.46 -15.16
C LEU A 43 4.01 0.59 -14.40
N TYR A 44 3.78 -0.22 -13.37
CA TYR A 44 2.63 -0.09 -12.48
C TYR A 44 2.60 1.28 -11.80
N ALA A 45 3.69 1.67 -11.14
CA ALA A 45 3.78 2.98 -10.46
C ALA A 45 3.65 4.14 -11.46
N TYR A 46 4.28 4.01 -12.63
CA TYR A 46 4.17 4.99 -13.71
C TYR A 46 2.73 5.19 -14.18
N THR A 47 2.01 4.10 -14.44
CA THR A 47 0.62 4.19 -14.92
C THR A 47 -0.33 4.75 -13.85
N LYS A 48 -0.12 4.42 -12.57
CA LYS A 48 -0.87 5.01 -11.44
C LYS A 48 -0.68 6.52 -11.36
N GLN A 49 0.57 6.99 -11.46
CA GLN A 49 0.84 8.42 -11.45
C GLN A 49 0.23 9.13 -12.66
N LYS A 50 0.29 8.53 -13.86
CA LYS A 50 -0.31 9.12 -15.07
C LYS A 50 -1.83 9.26 -14.98
N ALA A 51 -2.51 8.31 -14.33
CA ALA A 51 -3.95 8.44 -14.04
C ALA A 51 -4.24 9.67 -13.17
N ASN A 52 -3.45 9.88 -12.13
CA ASN A 52 -3.59 11.03 -11.24
C ASN A 52 -3.36 12.37 -11.97
N GLU A 53 -2.31 12.46 -12.79
CA GLU A 53 -2.03 13.64 -13.62
C GLU A 53 -3.17 13.93 -14.60
N LEU A 54 -3.75 12.91 -15.24
CA LEU A 54 -4.89 13.05 -16.14
C LEU A 54 -6.16 13.48 -15.39
N ALA A 55 -6.43 12.88 -14.22
CA ALA A 55 -7.56 13.27 -13.37
C ALA A 55 -7.45 14.76 -12.99
N ALA A 56 -6.27 15.22 -12.58
CA ALA A 56 -6.03 16.62 -12.27
C ALA A 56 -6.32 17.54 -13.47
N ALA A 57 -5.94 17.13 -14.69
CA ALA A 57 -6.14 17.94 -15.90
C ALA A 57 -7.61 18.07 -16.34
N ILE A 58 -8.49 17.12 -15.93
CA ILE A 58 -9.91 17.14 -16.33
C ILE A 58 -10.86 17.50 -15.19
N ILE A 59 -10.38 17.59 -13.95
CA ILE A 59 -11.23 17.72 -12.76
C ILE A 59 -12.13 18.99 -12.81
N ASP A 60 -11.68 20.06 -13.42
CA ASP A 60 -12.48 21.29 -13.55
C ASP A 60 -13.76 21.10 -14.37
N LYS A 61 -13.80 20.05 -15.24
CA LYS A 61 -14.97 19.69 -16.05
C LYS A 61 -15.92 18.72 -15.35
N VAL A 62 -15.59 18.28 -14.14
CA VAL A 62 -16.36 17.34 -13.32
C VAL A 62 -17.06 18.11 -12.22
N CYS A 63 -18.33 17.82 -11.91
CA CYS A 63 -19.05 18.47 -10.82
C CYS A 63 -18.55 18.01 -9.44
N GLY A 64 -18.21 16.74 -9.30
CA GLY A 64 -17.77 16.12 -8.06
C GLY A 64 -16.30 16.32 -7.71
N LYS A 65 -15.77 15.46 -6.85
CA LYS A 65 -14.39 15.49 -6.34
C LYS A 65 -13.63 14.24 -6.74
N TYR A 66 -12.31 14.37 -6.88
CA TYR A 66 -11.37 13.26 -7.01
C TYR A 66 -10.35 13.30 -5.88
N ILE A 67 -10.25 12.20 -5.14
CA ILE A 67 -9.29 12.03 -4.05
C ILE A 67 -8.41 10.82 -4.37
N GLU A 68 -7.10 11.04 -4.47
CA GLU A 68 -6.13 9.95 -4.60
C GLU A 68 -5.56 9.58 -3.23
N LEU A 69 -5.59 8.29 -2.91
CA LEU A 69 -4.90 7.75 -1.76
C LEU A 69 -3.56 7.16 -2.21
N LYS A 70 -2.45 7.79 -1.84
CA LYS A 70 -1.12 7.25 -2.06
C LYS A 70 -0.82 6.20 -0.99
N LEU A 71 -1.19 4.96 -1.30
CA LEU A 71 -1.10 3.85 -0.34
C LEU A 71 0.32 3.33 -0.22
N GLU A 72 0.80 3.17 1.01
CA GLU A 72 2.00 2.41 1.37
C GLU A 72 1.75 0.89 1.35
N HIS A 73 2.68 0.09 1.89
CA HIS A 73 2.60 -1.37 1.87
C HIS A 73 1.60 -1.87 2.92
N PHE A 74 0.32 -1.98 2.55
CA PHE A 74 -0.66 -2.57 3.44
C PHE A 74 -0.63 -4.11 3.39
N TYR A 75 -0.96 -4.73 4.52
CA TYR A 75 -0.93 -6.18 4.71
C TYR A 75 -2.03 -6.64 5.66
N GLY A 76 -2.44 -7.91 5.51
CA GLY A 76 -3.48 -8.54 6.32
C GLY A 76 -3.48 -10.05 6.17
N ALA A 77 -4.33 -10.73 6.93
CA ALA A 77 -4.51 -12.18 6.81
C ALA A 77 -5.12 -12.54 5.43
N PHE A 78 -4.80 -13.72 4.94
CA PHE A 78 -5.33 -14.31 3.70
C PHE A 78 -5.03 -13.50 2.42
N ASP A 79 -4.04 -12.61 2.45
CA ASP A 79 -3.54 -11.96 1.23
C ASP A 79 -2.83 -12.97 0.31
N GLY A 80 -2.63 -12.60 -0.96
CA GLY A 80 -2.07 -13.48 -1.98
C GLY A 80 -0.68 -14.04 -1.63
N ASP A 81 -0.40 -15.29 -2.02
CA ASP A 81 0.88 -15.98 -1.78
C ASP A 81 2.08 -15.29 -2.44
N ASP A 82 1.84 -14.46 -3.46
CA ASP A 82 2.84 -13.67 -4.16
C ASP A 82 3.25 -12.40 -3.39
N LYS A 83 2.53 -12.05 -2.33
CA LYS A 83 2.85 -10.91 -1.48
C LYS A 83 3.98 -11.24 -0.51
N PHE A 84 4.91 -10.27 -0.37
CA PHE A 84 6.07 -10.42 0.50
C PHE A 84 5.68 -10.78 1.95
N THR A 85 4.73 -10.05 2.52
CA THR A 85 4.27 -10.22 3.90
C THR A 85 3.69 -11.61 4.14
N SER A 86 2.77 -12.05 3.30
CA SER A 86 2.13 -13.38 3.38
C SER A 86 3.15 -14.51 3.17
N MET A 87 4.04 -14.35 2.18
CA MET A 87 5.09 -15.33 1.91
C MET A 87 5.99 -15.53 3.14
N VAL A 88 6.41 -14.47 3.82
CA VAL A 88 7.26 -14.57 5.02
C VAL A 88 6.50 -15.23 6.15
N ILE A 89 5.25 -14.83 6.44
CA ILE A 89 4.43 -15.39 7.50
C ILE A 89 4.22 -16.90 7.28
N ARG A 90 3.75 -17.30 6.11
CA ARG A 90 3.45 -18.72 5.80
C ARG A 90 4.68 -19.60 5.79
N ARG A 91 5.82 -19.09 5.30
CA ARG A 91 7.10 -19.84 5.38
C ARG A 91 7.57 -20.00 6.81
N CYS A 92 7.45 -18.99 7.64
CA CYS A 92 7.78 -19.09 9.05
C CYS A 92 6.86 -20.06 9.78
N LEU A 93 5.54 -20.01 9.57
CA LEU A 93 4.59 -20.97 10.14
C LEU A 93 4.91 -22.42 9.74
N SER A 94 5.35 -22.63 8.50
CA SER A 94 5.68 -23.95 7.95
C SER A 94 7.14 -24.36 8.17
N ASN A 95 7.95 -23.57 8.88
CA ASN A 95 9.39 -23.77 9.07
C ASN A 95 10.18 -23.94 7.75
N GLN A 96 9.73 -23.26 6.68
CA GLN A 96 10.38 -23.31 5.38
C GLN A 96 11.46 -22.21 5.27
N PRO A 97 12.55 -22.43 4.52
CA PRO A 97 13.58 -21.41 4.36
C PRO A 97 13.04 -20.17 3.63
N VAL A 98 13.49 -19.00 4.07
CA VAL A 98 13.14 -17.69 3.48
C VAL A 98 14.38 -17.07 2.86
N LYS A 99 14.39 -16.91 1.53
CA LYS A 99 15.50 -16.32 0.76
C LYS A 99 15.14 -14.91 0.35
N LEU A 100 15.99 -13.93 0.68
CA LEU A 100 15.71 -12.52 0.53
C LEU A 100 16.89 -11.76 -0.09
N THR A 101 16.61 -10.54 -0.52
CA THR A 101 17.63 -9.54 -0.83
C THR A 101 18.40 -9.14 0.43
N SER A 102 19.19 -8.06 0.40
CA SER A 102 19.92 -7.61 1.61
C SER A 102 19.01 -7.35 2.82
N GLY A 103 17.74 -7.01 2.57
CA GLY A 103 16.76 -6.69 3.59
C GLY A 103 17.01 -5.33 4.28
N LEU A 104 17.89 -4.49 3.72
CA LEU A 104 18.22 -3.18 4.27
C LEU A 104 17.22 -2.09 3.88
N GLN A 105 16.42 -2.32 2.83
CA GLN A 105 15.38 -1.40 2.41
C GLN A 105 14.33 -1.24 3.51
N GLN A 106 13.90 0.01 3.71
CA GLN A 106 12.89 0.37 4.71
C GLN A 106 11.54 0.62 4.02
N ARG A 107 10.48 0.14 4.63
CA ARG A 107 9.10 0.26 4.14
C ARG A 107 8.16 0.61 5.28
N ASP A 108 7.17 1.39 4.95
CA ASP A 108 6.03 1.64 5.80
C ASP A 108 5.02 0.50 5.62
N PHE A 109 4.82 -0.27 6.67
CA PHE A 109 3.88 -1.40 6.70
C PHE A 109 2.61 -1.00 7.44
N LEU A 110 1.49 -0.88 6.72
CA LEU A 110 0.19 -0.51 7.27
C LEU A 110 -0.70 -1.74 7.42
N TYR A 111 -1.19 -2.01 8.63
CA TYR A 111 -2.14 -3.09 8.86
C TYR A 111 -3.48 -2.79 8.20
N ILE A 112 -4.13 -3.81 7.63
CA ILE A 112 -5.39 -3.64 6.88
C ILE A 112 -6.51 -3.00 7.72
N LYS A 113 -6.58 -3.28 9.02
CA LYS A 113 -7.61 -2.66 9.89
C LYS A 113 -7.35 -1.16 10.09
N ASP A 114 -6.09 -0.75 10.22
CA ASP A 114 -5.71 0.67 10.25
C ASP A 114 -5.98 1.36 8.92
N LEU A 115 -5.76 0.67 7.79
CA LEU A 115 -6.14 1.18 6.47
C LEU A 115 -7.65 1.43 6.39
N LEU A 116 -8.48 0.50 6.87
CA LEU A 116 -9.95 0.65 6.86
C LEU A 116 -10.40 1.84 7.71
N THR A 117 -9.83 2.03 8.90
CA THR A 117 -10.15 3.20 9.75
C THR A 117 -9.67 4.51 9.10
N ALA A 118 -8.55 4.50 8.36
CA ALA A 118 -8.11 5.65 7.57
C ALA A 118 -9.10 5.99 6.45
N PHE A 119 -9.63 4.98 5.74
CA PHE A 119 -10.69 5.17 4.75
C PHE A 119 -11.95 5.79 5.37
N ASP A 120 -12.43 5.26 6.51
CA ASP A 120 -13.62 5.80 7.20
C ASP A 120 -13.41 7.26 7.61
N CYS A 121 -12.22 7.58 8.10
CA CYS A 121 -11.86 8.96 8.47
C CYS A 121 -11.81 9.88 7.24
N ILE A 122 -11.21 9.46 6.14
CA ILE A 122 -11.16 10.21 4.87
C ILE A 122 -12.58 10.42 4.32
N ILE A 123 -13.41 9.37 4.26
CA ILE A 123 -14.80 9.45 3.76
C ILE A 123 -15.60 10.43 4.59
N SER A 124 -15.47 10.39 5.92
CA SER A 124 -16.16 11.31 6.82
C SER A 124 -15.75 12.77 6.65
N ASN A 125 -14.57 13.02 6.09
CA ASN A 125 -14.00 14.35 5.89
C ASN A 125 -13.96 14.81 4.41
N VAL A 126 -14.54 14.06 3.47
CA VAL A 126 -14.45 14.37 2.02
C VAL A 126 -14.89 15.77 1.65
N ASN A 127 -15.85 16.35 2.39
CA ASN A 127 -16.35 17.70 2.12
C ASN A 127 -15.31 18.79 2.43
N ASN A 128 -14.35 18.50 3.31
CA ASN A 128 -13.30 19.44 3.70
C ASN A 128 -12.13 19.49 2.70
N PHE A 129 -12.03 18.49 1.81
CA PHE A 129 -10.97 18.44 0.80
C PHE A 129 -11.31 19.29 -0.43
N PRO A 130 -10.29 19.83 -1.13
CA PRO A 130 -10.49 20.48 -2.42
C PRO A 130 -11.00 19.49 -3.47
N LYS A 131 -11.41 20.01 -4.61
CA LYS A 131 -12.01 19.25 -5.71
C LYS A 131 -11.09 18.15 -6.26
N PHE A 132 -9.79 18.44 -6.31
CA PHE A 132 -8.72 17.48 -6.57
C PHE A 132 -7.80 17.44 -5.36
N HIS A 133 -7.57 16.25 -4.84
CA HIS A 133 -6.74 16.07 -3.65
C HIS A 133 -5.97 14.75 -3.69
N SER A 134 -4.76 14.75 -3.12
CA SER A 134 -3.96 13.54 -2.91
C SER A 134 -3.53 13.48 -1.46
N ILE A 135 -3.76 12.35 -0.80
CA ILE A 135 -3.40 12.13 0.60
C ILE A 135 -2.52 10.88 0.71
N GLU A 136 -1.46 10.96 1.51
CA GLU A 136 -0.59 9.82 1.79
C GLU A 136 -1.20 8.97 2.91
N VAL A 137 -1.20 7.64 2.72
CA VAL A 137 -1.81 6.69 3.65
C VAL A 137 -0.81 5.58 3.97
N GLY A 138 -0.35 5.58 5.19
CA GLY A 138 0.61 4.64 5.74
C GLY A 138 0.54 4.62 7.26
N SER A 139 1.48 3.92 7.90
CA SER A 139 1.62 3.91 9.36
C SER A 139 2.37 5.12 9.92
N GLY A 140 3.10 5.84 9.06
CA GLY A 140 4.02 6.92 9.44
C GLY A 140 5.35 6.41 10.02
N GLU A 141 5.62 5.11 9.96
CA GLU A 141 6.82 4.50 10.49
C GLU A 141 7.42 3.52 9.49
N ALA A 142 8.66 3.77 9.06
CA ALA A 142 9.38 2.88 8.16
C ALA A 142 10.32 1.97 8.94
N ILE A 143 10.21 0.66 8.72
CA ILE A 143 11.09 -0.36 9.29
C ILE A 143 11.84 -1.12 8.19
N SER A 144 12.98 -1.70 8.52
CA SER A 144 13.72 -2.52 7.56
C SER A 144 12.99 -3.85 7.29
N ILE A 145 13.19 -4.39 6.09
CA ILE A 145 12.72 -5.74 5.76
C ILE A 145 13.29 -6.78 6.74
N ARG A 146 14.52 -6.58 7.23
CA ARG A 146 15.11 -7.46 8.26
C ARG A 146 14.30 -7.45 9.54
N GLU A 147 13.99 -6.26 10.04
CA GLU A 147 13.21 -6.08 11.26
C GLU A 147 11.81 -6.71 11.14
N TYR A 148 11.13 -6.51 10.01
CA TYR A 148 9.85 -7.15 9.72
C TYR A 148 9.97 -8.68 9.80
N VAL A 149 10.96 -9.27 9.10
CA VAL A 149 11.17 -10.73 9.04
C VAL A 149 11.56 -11.30 10.39
N ASP A 150 12.43 -10.62 11.13
CA ASP A 150 12.84 -11.06 12.48
C ASP A 150 11.64 -11.01 13.45
N THR A 151 10.77 -9.99 13.33
CA THR A 151 9.54 -9.92 14.12
C THR A 151 8.61 -11.09 13.82
N VAL A 152 8.34 -11.39 12.54
CA VAL A 152 7.52 -12.56 12.15
C VAL A 152 8.13 -13.86 12.68
N LYS A 153 9.44 -14.08 12.51
CA LYS A 153 10.13 -15.27 12.99
C LYS A 153 10.01 -15.43 14.51
N ASN A 154 10.14 -14.33 15.25
CA ASN A 154 10.04 -14.36 16.71
C ASN A 154 8.61 -14.70 17.19
N ILE A 155 7.58 -14.09 16.59
CA ILE A 155 6.17 -14.34 16.94
C ILE A 155 5.79 -15.79 16.63
N THR A 156 6.17 -16.28 15.45
CA THR A 156 5.89 -17.68 15.03
C THR A 156 6.74 -18.70 15.76
N LYS A 157 7.78 -18.29 16.50
CA LYS A 157 8.81 -19.17 17.09
C LYS A 157 9.41 -20.13 16.06
N SER A 158 9.54 -19.66 14.82
CA SER A 158 9.92 -20.48 13.68
C SER A 158 11.40 -20.87 13.71
N ASN A 159 11.67 -22.11 13.29
CA ASN A 159 13.02 -22.59 13.01
C ASN A 159 13.46 -22.35 11.56
N SER A 160 12.71 -21.53 10.79
CA SER A 160 13.06 -21.18 9.41
C SER A 160 14.46 -20.59 9.32
N ILE A 161 15.20 -21.03 8.31
CA ILE A 161 16.49 -20.44 7.96
C ILE A 161 16.20 -19.19 7.12
N ILE A 162 16.63 -18.03 7.63
CA ILE A 162 16.49 -16.75 6.91
C ILE A 162 17.82 -16.41 6.25
N GLU A 163 17.83 -16.37 4.91
CA GLU A 163 19.03 -16.10 4.11
C GLU A 163 18.91 -14.73 3.45
N PHE A 164 19.53 -13.72 4.03
CA PHE A 164 19.62 -12.38 3.45
C PHE A 164 20.78 -12.27 2.45
N GLY A 165 20.57 -11.50 1.36
CA GLY A 165 21.59 -11.21 0.34
C GLY A 165 21.78 -12.31 -0.71
N VAL A 166 20.97 -13.38 -0.68
CA VAL A 166 21.03 -14.47 -1.66
C VAL A 166 20.16 -14.19 -2.90
N VAL A 167 19.18 -13.31 -2.76
CA VAL A 167 18.38 -12.81 -3.89
C VAL A 167 18.97 -11.47 -4.33
N LYS A 168 19.14 -11.30 -5.64
CA LYS A 168 19.65 -10.05 -6.21
C LYS A 168 18.61 -8.93 -6.07
N GLU A 169 19.05 -7.75 -5.67
CA GLU A 169 18.21 -6.57 -5.64
C GLU A 169 17.76 -6.16 -7.05
N ARG A 170 16.60 -5.53 -7.14
CA ARG A 170 16.11 -4.95 -8.39
C ARG A 170 16.97 -3.76 -8.80
N VAL A 171 17.05 -3.54 -10.09
CA VAL A 171 17.66 -2.33 -10.65
C VAL A 171 16.88 -1.15 -10.19
N ASN A 172 16.91 -0.26 -9.58
CA ASN A 172 16.07 0.82 -9.04
C ASN A 172 15.27 0.40 -7.79
N GLU A 173 15.87 -0.46 -6.95
CA GLU A 173 15.25 -0.79 -5.67
C GLU A 173 15.07 0.48 -4.84
N LEU A 174 13.83 0.73 -4.42
CA LEU A 174 13.52 1.84 -3.52
C LEU A 174 14.04 1.51 -2.12
N MET A 175 15.01 2.26 -1.61
CA MET A 175 15.64 1.97 -0.32
C MET A 175 14.83 2.50 0.88
N TYR A 176 13.95 3.48 0.67
CA TYR A 176 13.14 4.06 1.73
C TYR A 176 11.77 4.49 1.19
N SER A 177 10.70 4.13 1.90
CA SER A 177 9.34 4.62 1.70
C SER A 177 8.64 4.74 3.04
N CYS A 178 7.99 5.88 3.28
CA CYS A 178 7.21 6.16 4.47
C CYS A 178 6.22 7.29 4.15
N ALA A 179 4.97 7.12 4.54
CA ALA A 179 3.95 8.14 4.37
C ALA A 179 4.15 9.31 5.34
N ASP A 180 3.87 10.53 4.86
CA ASP A 180 3.60 11.67 5.74
C ASP A 180 2.12 11.63 6.17
N ILE A 181 1.88 11.16 7.38
CA ILE A 181 0.52 11.00 7.93
C ILE A 181 -0.03 12.25 8.61
N ALA A 182 0.69 13.39 8.59
CA ALA A 182 0.28 14.61 9.28
C ALA A 182 -1.12 15.10 8.85
N GLU A 183 -1.51 14.86 7.59
CA GLU A 183 -2.84 15.20 7.11
C GLU A 183 -3.91 14.23 7.64
N LEU A 184 -3.64 12.94 7.71
CA LEU A 184 -4.52 11.96 8.35
C LEU A 184 -4.75 12.29 9.82
N GLU A 185 -3.70 12.64 10.55
CA GLU A 185 -3.79 13.04 11.96
C GLU A 185 -4.65 14.30 12.14
N LYS A 186 -4.53 15.31 11.26
CA LYS A 186 -5.35 16.54 11.29
C LYS A 186 -6.84 16.28 11.12
N ILE A 187 -7.21 15.25 10.34
CA ILE A 187 -8.63 14.87 10.19
C ILE A 187 -9.10 13.88 11.25
N GLY A 188 -8.25 13.56 12.24
CA GLY A 188 -8.59 12.77 13.41
C GLY A 188 -8.21 11.29 13.36
N TRP A 189 -7.56 10.83 12.28
CA TRP A 189 -7.10 9.44 12.22
C TRP A 189 -5.89 9.20 13.11
N LYS A 190 -5.83 8.02 13.71
CA LYS A 190 -4.67 7.53 14.47
C LYS A 190 -4.49 6.04 14.20
N ARG A 191 -3.23 5.64 14.03
CA ARG A 191 -2.88 4.22 13.98
C ARG A 191 -3.23 3.56 15.32
N GLU A 192 -3.91 2.43 15.28
CA GLU A 192 -4.34 1.68 16.46
C GLU A 192 -3.45 0.48 16.75
N PHE A 193 -2.86 -0.14 15.71
CA PHE A 193 -2.08 -1.36 15.85
C PHE A 193 -0.58 -1.10 15.75
N SER A 194 0.19 -1.64 16.70
CA SER A 194 1.63 -1.81 16.49
C SER A 194 1.91 -2.91 15.48
N LEU A 195 3.13 -2.96 14.92
CA LEU A 195 3.54 -4.05 14.04
C LEU A 195 3.38 -5.43 14.71
N VAL A 196 3.75 -5.52 16.00
CA VAL A 196 3.69 -6.78 16.75
C VAL A 196 2.24 -7.23 16.97
N ASP A 197 1.33 -6.30 17.32
CA ASP A 197 -0.08 -6.63 17.54
C ASP A 197 -0.72 -7.11 16.23
N ALA A 198 -0.51 -6.37 15.13
CA ALA A 198 -1.03 -6.73 13.81
C ALA A 198 -0.52 -8.09 13.32
N LEU A 199 0.80 -8.34 13.43
CA LEU A 199 1.40 -9.62 13.05
C LEU A 199 0.91 -10.76 13.93
N THR A 200 0.73 -10.55 15.23
CA THR A 200 0.20 -11.57 16.13
C THR A 200 -1.20 -11.99 15.71
N GLU A 201 -2.07 -11.03 15.45
CA GLU A 201 -3.44 -11.30 15.00
C GLU A 201 -3.46 -12.06 13.67
N ILE A 202 -2.68 -11.63 12.67
CA ILE A 202 -2.59 -12.30 11.36
C ILE A 202 -2.09 -13.73 11.49
N ILE A 203 -1.06 -13.95 12.30
CA ILE A 203 -0.46 -15.27 12.52
C ILE A 203 -1.43 -16.21 13.21
N GLU A 204 -2.23 -15.71 14.16
CA GLU A 204 -3.30 -16.48 14.81
C GLU A 204 -4.43 -16.85 13.84
N GLU A 205 -4.75 -15.98 12.88
CA GLU A 205 -5.77 -16.25 11.87
C GLU A 205 -5.29 -17.25 10.80
N GLU A 206 -4.06 -17.13 10.32
CA GLU A 206 -3.49 -18.01 9.30
C GLU A 206 -2.99 -19.37 9.85
N GLY A 207 -2.77 -19.46 11.15
CA GLY A 207 -2.33 -20.68 11.82
C GLY A 207 -3.46 -21.66 12.18
N LYS A 208 -4.72 -21.28 11.93
CA LYS A 208 -5.92 -22.12 12.16
C LYS A 208 -6.18 -23.00 10.95
#